data_e506d66429320a322bad71f08c4ba3d9
#
_entry.id   e506d66429320a322bad71f08c4ba3d9
#
_cell.length_a   1.000
_cell.length_b   1.000
_cell.length_c   1.000
_cell.angle_alpha   90.00
_cell.angle_beta   90.00
_cell.angle_gamma   90.00
#
_symmetry.space_group_name_H-M   'P 1'
#
loop_
_entity.id
_entity.type
_entity.pdbx_description
1 polymer ?
#
loop_
_entity_poly.entity_id
_entity_poly.type
_entity_poly.pdbx_seq_one_letter_code
_entity_poly.pdbx_strand_id
1 'polypeptide(L)' 'MKVGDLVRVVYDGTLGLIVRIEDGARPWIYLHTGESFKWDKLELVNASR' A
#
# COMPACT_ATOMS: atom_id res chain seq x y z
N MET A 1 3.42 -4.17 -6.26
CA MET A 1 2.20 -3.57 -5.70
C MET A 1 1.45 -2.83 -6.77
N LYS A 2 0.16 -2.89 -6.72
CA LYS A 2 -0.67 -2.21 -7.69
C LYS A 2 -2.02 -1.89 -7.06
N VAL A 3 -2.78 -1.03 -7.68
CA VAL A 3 -4.11 -0.69 -7.21
C VAL A 3 -4.95 -1.95 -7.09
N GLY A 4 -5.63 -2.09 -5.95
CA GLY A 4 -6.45 -3.25 -5.66
C GLY A 4 -5.76 -4.28 -4.77
N ASP A 5 -4.46 -4.16 -4.56
CA ASP A 5 -3.75 -5.09 -3.70
C ASP A 5 -4.04 -4.80 -2.23
N LEU A 6 -4.07 -5.86 -1.44
CA LEU A 6 -4.20 -5.75 0.02
C LEU A 6 -2.80 -5.70 0.62
N VAL A 7 -2.57 -4.69 1.43
CA VAL A 7 -1.26 -4.50 2.06
C VAL A 7 -1.42 -4.27 3.55
N ARG A 8 -0.32 -4.45 4.26
CA ARG A 8 -0.28 -4.22 5.69
C ARG A 8 0.76 -3.15 5.99
N VAL A 9 0.39 -2.19 6.82
CA VAL A 9 1.32 -1.16 7.26
C VAL A 9 2.29 -1.76 8.26
N VAL A 10 3.58 -1.60 7.98
CA VAL A 10 4.63 -2.22 8.79
C VAL A 10 4.62 -1.66 10.21
N TYR A 11 4.28 -0.39 10.38
CA TYR A 11 4.34 0.26 11.68
C TYR A 11 3.40 -0.36 12.71
N ASP A 12 2.17 -0.61 12.31
CA ASP A 12 1.13 -0.99 13.28
C ASP A 12 0.30 -2.18 12.85
N GLY A 13 0.59 -2.75 11.70
CA GLY A 13 -0.13 -3.93 11.22
C GLY A 13 -1.49 -3.65 10.62
N THR A 14 -1.84 -2.40 10.42
CA THR A 14 -3.13 -2.05 9.83
C THR A 14 -3.20 -2.53 8.39
N LEU A 15 -4.34 -3.11 8.02
CA LEU A 15 -4.56 -3.55 6.65
C LEU A 15 -5.23 -2.45 5.83
N GLY A 16 -4.89 -2.41 4.56
CA GLY A 16 -5.50 -1.44 3.66
C GLY A 16 -5.44 -1.89 2.23
N LEU A 17 -6.38 -1.39 1.44
CA LEU A 17 -6.40 -1.64 0.00
C LEU A 17 -5.78 -0.45 -0.71
N ILE A 18 -4.93 -0.74 -1.69
CA ILE A 18 -4.30 0.30 -2.48
C ILE A 18 -5.34 0.86 -3.45
N VAL A 19 -5.59 2.16 -3.36
CA VAL A 19 -6.53 2.83 -4.25
C VAL A 19 -5.84 3.71 -5.27
N ARG A 20 -4.58 4.06 -5.02
CA ARG A 20 -3.83 4.90 -5.94
C ARG A 20 -2.34 4.74 -5.68
N ILE A 21 -1.55 4.80 -6.73
CA ILE A 21 -0.09 4.81 -6.65
C ILE A 21 0.39 6.01 -7.43
N GLU A 22 1.18 6.85 -6.78
CA GLU A 22 1.76 8.03 -7.42
C GLU A 22 3.19 7.66 -7.83
N ASP A 23 3.42 7.62 -9.13
CA ASP A 23 4.71 7.20 -9.66
C ASP A 23 5.80 8.21 -9.36
N GLY A 24 7.05 7.71 -9.36
CA GLY A 24 8.19 8.55 -9.11
C GLY A 24 9.33 7.71 -8.60
N ALA A 25 10.45 8.37 -8.29
CA ALA A 25 11.60 7.67 -7.72
C ALA A 25 11.25 7.01 -6.40
N ARG A 26 10.34 7.62 -5.64
CA ARG A 26 9.85 7.07 -4.39
C ARG A 26 8.34 7.11 -4.41
N PRO A 27 7.71 6.07 -4.96
CA PRO A 27 6.26 6.07 -5.12
C PRO A 27 5.53 6.19 -3.79
N TRP A 28 4.49 7.00 -3.77
CA TRP A 28 3.57 7.07 -2.66
C TRP A 28 2.39 6.19 -2.95
N ILE A 29 1.98 5.42 -1.96
CA ILE A 29 0.88 4.48 -2.09
C ILE A 29 -0.26 4.93 -1.20
N TYR A 30 -1.42 5.15 -1.79
CA TYR A 30 -2.59 5.66 -1.09
C TYR A 30 -3.55 4.52 -0.82
N LEU A 31 -4.01 4.45 0.43
CA LEU A 31 -4.88 3.39 0.89
C LEU A 31 -6.31 3.89 1.03
N HIS A 32 -7.23 2.95 1.02
CA HIS A 32 -8.66 3.27 1.15
C HIS A 32 -9.00 3.97 2.46
N THR A 33 -8.12 3.84 3.45
CA THR A 33 -8.31 4.47 4.75
C THR A 33 -8.03 5.98 4.73
N GLY A 34 -7.51 6.48 3.61
CA GLY A 34 -7.11 7.87 3.51
C GLY A 34 -5.67 8.13 3.84
N GLU A 35 -4.95 7.09 4.24
CA GLU A 35 -3.53 7.21 4.56
C GLU A 35 -2.67 6.94 3.34
N SER A 36 -1.45 7.45 3.38
CA SER A 36 -0.49 7.19 2.32
C SER A 36 0.86 6.86 2.95
N PHE A 37 1.58 5.97 2.29
CA PHE A 37 2.88 5.51 2.76
C PHE A 37 3.78 5.27 1.56
N LYS A 38 5.08 5.28 1.82
CA LYS A 38 6.05 4.85 0.82
C LYS A 38 5.96 3.33 0.68
N TRP A 39 6.36 2.83 -0.49
CA TRP A 39 6.19 1.41 -0.79
C TRP A 39 6.92 0.51 0.21
N ASP A 40 8.06 0.96 0.75
CA ASP A 40 8.84 0.13 1.67
C ASP A 40 8.25 0.06 3.07
N LYS A 41 7.20 0.82 3.33
CA LYS A 41 6.50 0.78 4.61
C LYS A 41 5.27 -0.11 4.56
N LEU A 42 5.08 -0.81 3.48
CA LEU A 42 3.92 -1.67 3.28
C LEU A 42 4.39 -3.07 2.92
N GLU A 43 3.65 -4.06 3.40
CA GLU A 43 3.87 -5.45 3.04
C GLU A 43 2.69 -5.95 2.24
N LEU A 44 2.97 -6.66 1.15
CA LEU A 44 1.93 -7.27 0.36
C LEU A 44 1.36 -8.46 1.12
N VAL A 45 0.07 -8.40 1.43
CA VAL A 45 -0.56 -9.44 2.24
C VAL A 45 -1.00 -10.61 1.38
N ASN A 46 -1.58 -10.31 0.23
CA ASN A 46 -2.09 -11.36 -0.63
C ASN A 46 -1.79 -11.02 -2.08
N ALA A 47 -0.82 -11.70 -2.64
CA ALA A 47 -0.40 -11.48 -4.01
C ALA A 47 -0.86 -12.62 -4.94
N SER A 48 -1.60 -13.55 -4.42
CA SER A 48 -1.91 -14.77 -5.17
C SER A 48 -3.14 -14.63 -6.05
N ARG A 49 -3.67 -13.48 -6.18
CA ARG A 49 -4.91 -13.32 -6.94
C ARG A 49 -4.69 -12.83 -8.34
#